data_872dab0255ccbfb3a01ee1c4faa41907
#
_entry.id   872dab0255ccbfb3a01ee1c4faa41907
#
_cell.length_a   1.000
_cell.length_b   1.000
_cell.length_c   1.000
_cell.angle_alpha   90.00
_cell.angle_beta   90.00
_cell.angle_gamma   90.00
#
_symmetry.space_group_name_H-M   'P 1'
#
loop_
_entity.id
_entity.type
_entity.pdbx_description
1 polymer ?
#
loop_
_entity_poly.entity_id
_entity_poly.type
_entity_poly.pdbx_seq_one_letter_code
_entity_poly.pdbx_strand_id
1 'polypeptide(L)'
;MVELSKNGFVCPKPIANKDNNYISDFNDKKFMIVSFLDGKSKSNLSPSECKIVGNQIARMHQITKNFKFTRNNDLSVRSWRGIFSQVKDKCNKIHAELPSLIEANLSSIEKEWPKNLPSGIIHADLFSDNIFFKNNKFSGFIDFYFSCNDFYAFEIAICFNALCFDGLKQNLSFNVTKAKKLMEGYNEVRKISKDEKVAIKVLSQGAALRFLLTRVFDYINTVDNAVVKIKDPEEYLKRLEFHKNAKSFEDYLI
;
A
#
# COMPACT_ATOMS: atom_id res chain seq x y z
N MET A 1 5.13 4.64 14.79
CA MET A 1 4.13 5.45 15.52
C MET A 1 4.75 6.35 16.61
N VAL A 2 5.55 5.83 17.55
CA VAL A 2 6.17 6.67 18.63
C VAL A 2 6.96 7.84 18.05
N GLU A 3 7.87 7.56 17.09
CA GLU A 3 8.68 8.61 16.46
C GLU A 3 7.83 9.62 15.66
N LEU A 4 6.83 9.14 14.94
CA LEU A 4 5.88 9.99 14.22
C LEU A 4 5.14 10.94 15.16
N SER A 5 4.61 10.42 16.28
CA SER A 5 3.90 11.22 17.27
C SER A 5 4.79 12.27 17.95
N LYS A 6 6.06 11.93 18.24
CA LYS A 6 7.04 12.88 18.82
C LYS A 6 7.31 14.06 17.88
N ASN A 7 7.23 13.84 16.58
CA ASN A 7 7.44 14.84 15.54
C ASN A 7 6.12 15.50 15.05
N GLY A 8 5.04 15.39 15.83
CA GLY A 8 3.77 16.05 15.54
C GLY A 8 2.97 15.45 14.36
N PHE A 9 3.31 14.23 13.94
CA PHE A 9 2.50 13.51 12.96
C PHE A 9 1.30 12.84 13.63
N VAL A 10 0.12 12.97 13.02
CA VAL A 10 -1.11 12.43 13.60
C VAL A 10 -1.27 10.96 13.23
N CYS A 11 -1.18 10.10 14.23
CA CYS A 11 -1.41 8.67 14.14
C CYS A 11 -1.76 8.12 15.54
N PRO A 12 -2.28 6.89 15.67
CA PRO A 12 -2.46 6.25 16.97
C PRO A 12 -1.15 6.20 17.74
N LYS A 13 -1.20 6.53 19.04
CA LYS A 13 -0.03 6.51 19.93
C LYS A 13 0.03 5.19 20.68
N PRO A 14 1.12 4.41 20.56
CA PRO A 14 1.31 3.24 21.39
C PRO A 14 1.33 3.61 22.88
N ILE A 15 0.64 2.81 23.70
CA ILE A 15 0.56 2.96 25.15
C ILE A 15 1.47 1.92 25.76
N ALA A 16 2.45 2.38 26.56
CA ALA A 16 3.36 1.47 27.24
C ALA A 16 2.62 0.72 28.38
N ASN A 17 2.99 -0.54 28.57
CA ASN A 17 2.57 -1.31 29.73
C ASN A 17 3.32 -0.87 31.01
N LYS A 18 3.08 -1.54 32.15
CA LYS A 18 3.72 -1.23 33.44
C LYS A 18 5.24 -1.36 33.43
N ASP A 19 5.77 -2.18 32.51
CA ASP A 19 7.21 -2.43 32.33
C ASP A 19 7.84 -1.51 31.26
N ASN A 20 7.13 -0.45 30.83
CA ASN A 20 7.52 0.46 29.75
C ASN A 20 7.70 -0.20 28.38
N ASN A 21 7.08 -1.35 28.14
CA ASN A 21 7.07 -2.01 26.85
C ASN A 21 5.79 -1.68 26.08
N TYR A 22 5.90 -1.40 24.77
CA TYR A 22 4.75 -1.16 23.89
C TYR A 22 4.10 -2.44 23.36
N ILE A 23 4.82 -3.55 23.41
CA ILE A 23 4.33 -4.87 22.97
C ILE A 23 4.28 -5.79 24.18
N SER A 24 3.18 -6.48 24.32
CA SER A 24 2.92 -7.45 25.40
C SER A 24 2.52 -8.79 24.79
N ASP A 25 2.67 -9.86 25.57
CA ASP A 25 2.28 -11.21 25.20
C ASP A 25 0.98 -11.61 25.91
N PHE A 26 0.07 -12.26 25.17
CA PHE A 26 -1.16 -12.83 25.68
C PHE A 26 -1.53 -14.08 24.88
N ASN A 27 -1.63 -15.24 25.53
CA ASN A 27 -1.94 -16.53 24.90
C ASN A 27 -1.10 -16.78 23.64
N ASP A 28 0.24 -16.72 23.78
CA ASP A 28 1.23 -16.92 22.73
C ASP A 28 1.13 -15.95 21.54
N LYS A 29 0.36 -14.89 21.69
CA LYS A 29 0.20 -13.82 20.69
C LYS A 29 0.73 -12.50 21.22
N LYS A 30 1.34 -11.72 20.33
CA LYS A 30 1.76 -10.35 20.63
C LYS A 30 0.61 -9.38 20.38
N PHE A 31 0.43 -8.44 21.31
CA PHE A 31 -0.55 -7.36 21.17
C PHE A 31 0.04 -6.02 21.57
N MET A 32 -0.57 -4.96 21.09
CA MET A 32 -0.24 -3.58 21.42
C MET A 32 -1.53 -2.79 21.64
N ILE A 33 -1.55 -1.97 22.68
CA ILE A 33 -2.61 -0.99 22.90
C ILE A 33 -2.19 0.34 22.30
N VAL A 34 -3.08 0.97 21.55
CA VAL A 34 -2.87 2.29 20.97
C VAL A 34 -4.00 3.25 21.35
N SER A 35 -3.71 4.54 21.34
CA SER A 35 -4.76 5.54 21.54
C SER A 35 -5.80 5.47 20.43
N PHE A 36 -7.04 5.77 20.76
CA PHE A 36 -8.08 5.94 19.77
C PHE A 36 -7.79 7.18 18.91
N LEU A 37 -7.92 7.03 17.59
CA LEU A 37 -7.83 8.14 16.66
C LEU A 37 -9.23 8.56 16.23
N ASP A 38 -9.58 9.80 16.51
CA ASP A 38 -10.87 10.38 16.17
C ASP A 38 -10.99 10.58 14.66
N GLY A 39 -12.17 10.29 14.11
CA GLY A 39 -12.44 10.44 12.67
C GLY A 39 -13.03 9.16 12.07
N LYS A 40 -13.21 9.21 10.76
CA LYS A 40 -13.74 8.08 9.97
C LYS A 40 -12.98 7.97 8.66
N SER A 41 -12.86 6.77 8.17
CA SER A 41 -12.43 6.49 6.80
C SER A 41 -13.54 6.84 5.80
N LYS A 42 -13.16 7.03 4.55
CA LYS A 42 -14.10 7.23 3.42
C LYS A 42 -13.91 6.10 2.42
N SER A 43 -14.99 5.62 1.84
CA SER A 43 -14.91 4.56 0.81
C SER A 43 -14.17 5.03 -0.45
N ASN A 44 -14.24 6.32 -0.74
CA ASN A 44 -13.59 6.94 -1.88
C ASN A 44 -13.12 8.36 -1.51
N LEU A 45 -11.88 8.71 -1.86
CA LEU A 45 -11.32 10.03 -1.62
C LEU A 45 -11.55 10.94 -2.82
N SER A 46 -11.85 12.20 -2.54
CA SER A 46 -11.85 13.25 -3.57
C SER A 46 -10.41 13.60 -4.00
N PRO A 47 -10.23 14.25 -5.16
CA PRO A 47 -8.91 14.72 -5.58
C PRO A 47 -8.23 15.66 -4.57
N SER A 48 -8.98 16.52 -3.88
CA SER A 48 -8.44 17.39 -2.83
C SER A 48 -7.97 16.61 -1.61
N GLU A 49 -8.66 15.54 -1.24
CA GLU A 49 -8.22 14.64 -0.16
C GLU A 49 -6.99 13.82 -0.57
N CYS A 50 -6.91 13.38 -1.83
CA CYS A 50 -5.70 12.75 -2.36
C CYS A 50 -4.47 13.69 -2.26
N LYS A 51 -4.65 14.99 -2.51
CA LYS A 51 -3.58 15.99 -2.31
C LYS A 51 -3.13 16.02 -0.85
N ILE A 52 -4.06 16.07 0.08
CA ILE A 52 -3.75 16.04 1.52
C ILE A 52 -2.98 14.75 1.88
N VAL A 53 -3.47 13.61 1.41
CA VAL A 53 -2.83 12.31 1.65
C VAL A 53 -1.40 12.28 1.11
N GLY A 54 -1.18 12.73 -0.12
CA GLY A 54 0.17 12.83 -0.70
C GLY A 54 1.12 13.67 0.16
N ASN A 55 0.66 14.83 0.63
CA ASN A 55 1.44 15.67 1.55
C ASN A 55 1.77 14.93 2.86
N GLN A 56 0.81 14.24 3.46
CA GLN A 56 1.03 13.52 4.72
C GLN A 56 1.96 12.30 4.55
N ILE A 57 1.89 11.58 3.43
CA ILE A 57 2.84 10.50 3.11
C ILE A 57 4.27 11.08 3.06
N ALA A 58 4.47 12.17 2.32
CA ALA A 58 5.78 12.79 2.21
C ALA A 58 6.30 13.29 3.57
N ARG A 59 5.43 13.84 4.43
CA ARG A 59 5.78 14.22 5.82
C ARG A 59 6.21 12.99 6.64
N MET A 60 5.47 11.88 6.56
CA MET A 60 5.82 10.63 7.22
C MET A 60 7.22 10.15 6.78
N HIS A 61 7.50 10.15 5.48
CA HIS A 61 8.80 9.77 4.93
C HIS A 61 9.93 10.69 5.44
N GLN A 62 9.70 12.01 5.52
CA GLN A 62 10.71 12.95 6.02
C GLN A 62 10.97 12.79 7.51
N ILE A 63 9.94 12.61 8.32
CA ILE A 63 10.08 12.40 9.77
C ILE A 63 10.87 11.13 10.06
N THR A 64 10.64 10.07 9.30
CA THR A 64 11.27 8.76 9.53
C THR A 64 12.59 8.55 8.78
N LYS A 65 13.05 9.54 8.02
CA LYS A 65 14.25 9.43 7.15
C LYS A 65 15.49 8.94 7.89
N ASN A 66 15.69 9.38 9.13
CA ASN A 66 16.86 9.06 9.95
C ASN A 66 16.54 8.01 11.03
N PHE A 67 15.43 7.29 10.91
CA PHE A 67 15.05 6.28 11.88
C PHE A 67 16.00 5.08 11.79
N LYS A 68 16.55 4.68 12.94
CA LYS A 68 17.64 3.69 12.99
C LYS A 68 17.17 2.24 12.92
N PHE A 69 15.92 1.97 13.30
CA PHE A 69 15.39 0.60 13.27
C PHE A 69 14.88 0.27 11.88
N THR A 70 15.15 -0.96 11.46
CA THR A 70 14.73 -1.46 10.15
C THR A 70 13.84 -2.68 10.32
N ARG A 71 12.82 -2.77 9.49
CA ARG A 71 12.02 -3.97 9.27
C ARG A 71 11.94 -4.23 7.78
N ASN A 72 12.36 -5.41 7.35
CA ASN A 72 12.24 -5.80 5.96
C ASN A 72 10.77 -5.87 5.53
N ASN A 73 10.52 -5.61 4.26
CA ASN A 73 9.21 -5.81 3.67
C ASN A 73 8.99 -7.31 3.40
N ASP A 74 8.18 -7.97 4.23
CA ASP A 74 7.86 -9.39 4.08
C ASP A 74 7.00 -9.68 2.84
N LEU A 75 6.35 -8.64 2.28
CA LEU A 75 5.57 -8.69 1.05
C LEU A 75 6.28 -7.98 -0.12
N SER A 76 7.62 -8.03 -0.14
CA SER A 76 8.43 -7.48 -1.23
C SER A 76 8.46 -8.43 -2.43
N VAL A 77 9.03 -7.95 -3.54
CA VAL A 77 9.24 -8.73 -4.77
C VAL A 77 9.90 -10.09 -4.51
N ARG A 78 10.76 -10.21 -3.49
CA ARG A 78 11.47 -11.44 -3.13
C ARG A 78 10.55 -12.54 -2.58
N SER A 79 9.41 -12.18 -1.98
CA SER A 79 8.48 -13.13 -1.37
C SER A 79 7.36 -13.57 -2.32
N TRP A 80 7.10 -12.85 -3.41
CA TRP A 80 5.92 -13.07 -4.26
C TRP A 80 5.89 -14.45 -4.90
N ARG A 81 7.04 -14.99 -5.37
CA ARG A 81 7.09 -16.36 -5.88
C ARG A 81 6.73 -17.41 -4.83
N GLY A 82 7.19 -17.20 -3.59
CA GLY A 82 6.84 -18.06 -2.47
C GLY A 82 5.35 -18.04 -2.13
N ILE A 83 4.73 -16.85 -2.18
CA ILE A 83 3.27 -16.71 -2.00
C ILE A 83 2.53 -17.40 -3.16
N PHE A 84 2.95 -17.15 -4.40
CA PHE A 84 2.33 -17.74 -5.57
C PHE A 84 2.42 -19.27 -5.57
N SER A 85 3.57 -19.84 -5.21
CA SER A 85 3.75 -21.31 -5.17
C SER A 85 2.76 -22.01 -4.24
N GLN A 86 2.30 -21.36 -3.17
CA GLN A 86 1.34 -21.92 -2.23
C GLN A 86 -0.09 -21.99 -2.78
N VAL A 87 -0.40 -21.22 -3.82
CA VAL A 87 -1.76 -21.10 -4.36
C VAL A 87 -1.86 -21.48 -5.84
N LYS A 88 -0.74 -21.65 -6.53
CA LYS A 88 -0.65 -21.86 -7.99
C LYS A 88 -1.63 -22.92 -8.51
N ASP A 89 -1.66 -24.09 -7.88
CA ASP A 89 -2.48 -25.21 -8.32
C ASP A 89 -4.00 -25.00 -8.10
N LYS A 90 -4.36 -23.99 -7.31
CA LYS A 90 -5.75 -23.67 -6.97
C LYS A 90 -6.25 -22.37 -7.64
N CYS A 91 -5.38 -21.58 -8.23
CA CYS A 91 -5.73 -20.29 -8.86
C CYS A 91 -6.75 -20.42 -9.99
N ASN A 92 -6.74 -21.55 -10.71
CA ASN A 92 -7.69 -21.84 -11.78
C ASN A 92 -9.15 -21.90 -11.32
N LYS A 93 -9.39 -22.06 -10.01
CA LYS A 93 -10.75 -21.98 -9.43
C LYS A 93 -11.31 -20.55 -9.47
N ILE A 94 -10.46 -19.53 -9.55
CA ILE A 94 -10.85 -18.13 -9.65
C ILE A 94 -11.00 -17.77 -11.13
N HIS A 95 -9.97 -18.05 -11.92
CA HIS A 95 -9.94 -17.80 -13.37
C HIS A 95 -8.95 -18.75 -14.03
N ALA A 96 -9.35 -19.39 -15.14
CA ALA A 96 -8.56 -20.45 -15.78
C ALA A 96 -7.14 -20.03 -16.18
N GLU A 97 -6.97 -18.79 -16.65
CA GLU A 97 -5.68 -18.25 -17.10
C GLU A 97 -4.87 -17.58 -15.97
N LEU A 98 -5.43 -17.48 -14.76
CA LEU A 98 -4.79 -16.75 -13.67
C LEU A 98 -3.37 -17.22 -13.33
N PRO A 99 -3.08 -18.54 -13.27
CA PRO A 99 -1.71 -19.01 -13.02
C PRO A 99 -0.69 -18.50 -14.04
N SER A 100 -1.05 -18.57 -15.33
CA SER A 100 -0.19 -18.12 -16.44
C SER A 100 0.01 -16.61 -16.44
N LEU A 101 -1.05 -15.85 -16.13
CA LEU A 101 -0.99 -14.39 -16.01
C LEU A 101 -0.09 -13.96 -14.86
N ILE A 102 -0.21 -14.59 -13.69
CA ILE A 102 0.64 -14.29 -12.54
C ILE A 102 2.10 -14.62 -12.86
N GLU A 103 2.40 -15.80 -13.41
CA GLU A 103 3.77 -16.23 -13.74
C GLU A 103 4.45 -15.26 -14.73
N ALA A 104 3.74 -14.86 -15.79
CA ALA A 104 4.25 -13.94 -16.79
C ALA A 104 4.56 -12.55 -16.19
N ASN A 105 3.67 -12.05 -15.31
CA ASN A 105 3.87 -10.75 -14.66
C ASN A 105 4.97 -10.81 -13.61
N LEU A 106 5.08 -11.87 -12.81
CA LEU A 106 6.20 -12.09 -11.89
C LEU A 106 7.53 -12.00 -12.62
N SER A 107 7.69 -12.76 -13.71
CA SER A 107 8.93 -12.82 -14.49
C SER A 107 9.31 -11.45 -15.08
N SER A 108 8.34 -10.70 -15.60
CA SER A 108 8.59 -9.36 -16.14
C SER A 108 8.96 -8.35 -15.05
N ILE A 109 8.19 -8.30 -13.97
CA ILE A 109 8.38 -7.33 -12.89
C ILE A 109 9.70 -7.58 -12.16
N GLU A 110 10.04 -8.84 -11.86
CA GLU A 110 11.31 -9.18 -11.20
C GLU A 110 12.54 -8.73 -12.01
N LYS A 111 12.48 -8.89 -13.34
CA LYS A 111 13.55 -8.47 -14.25
C LYS A 111 13.76 -6.95 -14.25
N GLU A 112 12.66 -6.19 -14.14
CA GLU A 112 12.66 -4.73 -14.23
C GLU A 112 12.70 -4.05 -12.85
N TRP A 113 12.62 -4.83 -11.74
CA TRP A 113 12.54 -4.27 -10.39
C TRP A 113 13.77 -3.41 -10.07
N PRO A 114 13.58 -2.17 -9.62
CA PRO A 114 14.69 -1.26 -9.35
C PRO A 114 15.56 -1.79 -8.19
N LYS A 115 16.86 -1.52 -8.28
CA LYS A 115 17.83 -1.95 -7.23
C LYS A 115 18.14 -0.83 -6.24
N ASN A 116 18.18 0.40 -6.73
CA ASN A 116 18.61 1.56 -5.95
C ASN A 116 17.65 2.73 -6.16
N LEU A 117 16.77 2.95 -5.21
CA LEU A 117 15.91 4.13 -5.14
C LEU A 117 15.96 4.70 -3.71
N PRO A 118 15.61 5.97 -3.53
CA PRO A 118 15.42 6.53 -2.21
C PRO A 118 14.43 5.68 -1.40
N SER A 119 14.85 5.26 -0.22
CA SER A 119 14.13 4.31 0.62
C SER A 119 14.10 4.74 2.08
N GLY A 120 13.18 4.18 2.83
CA GLY A 120 13.00 4.38 4.25
C GLY A 120 11.71 3.72 4.71
N ILE A 121 11.14 4.21 5.82
CA ILE A 121 9.90 3.64 6.33
C ILE A 121 8.74 4.07 5.47
N ILE A 122 8.00 3.09 4.98
CA ILE A 122 6.71 3.24 4.30
C ILE A 122 5.61 2.60 5.16
N HIS A 123 4.37 3.02 4.95
CA HIS A 123 3.20 2.41 5.60
C HIS A 123 2.88 1.05 4.98
N ALA A 124 3.04 0.94 3.67
CA ALA A 124 2.86 -0.25 2.85
C ALA A 124 1.42 -0.79 2.75
N ASP A 125 0.43 -0.12 3.34
CA ASP A 125 -0.98 -0.54 3.29
C ASP A 125 -1.95 0.66 3.36
N LEU A 126 -1.65 1.75 2.65
CA LEU A 126 -2.47 2.96 2.62
C LEU A 126 -3.67 2.82 1.67
N PHE A 127 -4.67 2.07 2.14
CA PHE A 127 -6.01 2.06 1.58
C PHE A 127 -6.89 3.15 2.19
N SER A 128 -8.02 3.45 1.56
CA SER A 128 -8.94 4.47 2.05
C SER A 128 -9.49 4.18 3.46
N ASP A 129 -9.61 2.91 3.85
CA ASP A 129 -10.02 2.47 5.18
C ASP A 129 -8.97 2.74 6.27
N ASN A 130 -7.70 2.93 5.89
CA ASN A 130 -6.61 3.28 6.80
C ASN A 130 -6.32 4.80 6.87
N ILE A 131 -7.16 5.63 6.23
CA ILE A 131 -6.98 7.09 6.15
C ILE A 131 -8.21 7.76 6.78
N PHE A 132 -8.00 8.44 7.91
CA PHE A 132 -9.09 9.05 8.67
C PHE A 132 -9.21 10.56 8.44
N PHE A 133 -10.46 11.01 8.34
CA PHE A 133 -10.84 12.41 8.27
C PHE A 133 -11.87 12.73 9.36
N LYS A 134 -11.80 13.94 9.90
CA LYS A 134 -12.78 14.52 10.82
C LYS A 134 -13.13 15.92 10.35
N ASN A 135 -14.41 16.20 10.13
CA ASN A 135 -14.88 17.51 9.62
C ASN A 135 -14.11 17.96 8.36
N ASN A 136 -13.89 17.03 7.41
CA ASN A 136 -13.14 17.22 6.16
C ASN A 136 -11.66 17.59 6.35
N LYS A 137 -11.12 17.49 7.57
CA LYS A 137 -9.68 17.65 7.84
C LYS A 137 -9.06 16.28 8.05
N PHE A 138 -7.83 16.13 7.58
CA PHE A 138 -7.05 14.91 7.83
C PHE A 138 -6.89 14.68 9.34
N SER A 139 -7.24 13.48 9.77
CA SER A 139 -7.19 13.09 11.18
C SER A 139 -6.08 12.07 11.46
N GLY A 140 -5.50 11.42 10.45
CA GLY A 140 -4.35 10.56 10.62
C GLY A 140 -4.40 9.28 9.78
N PHE A 141 -3.29 8.56 9.78
CA PHE A 141 -3.20 7.19 9.29
C PHE A 141 -3.32 6.21 10.46
N ILE A 142 -3.95 5.06 10.21
CA ILE A 142 -4.08 3.94 11.15
C ILE A 142 -3.49 2.68 10.53
N ASP A 143 -3.40 1.61 11.31
CA ASP A 143 -2.97 0.28 10.87
C ASP A 143 -1.55 0.22 10.28
N PHE A 144 -0.56 0.55 11.11
CA PHE A 144 0.86 0.48 10.77
C PHE A 144 1.44 -0.96 10.80
N TYR A 145 0.61 -1.99 10.76
CA TYR A 145 1.04 -3.38 10.89
C TYR A 145 2.04 -3.79 9.80
N PHE A 146 1.81 -3.37 8.56
CA PHE A 146 2.68 -3.66 7.42
C PHE A 146 3.83 -2.68 7.23
N SER A 147 3.95 -1.65 8.07
CA SER A 147 5.03 -0.66 7.93
C SER A 147 6.41 -1.32 7.94
N CYS A 148 7.23 -0.97 6.97
CA CYS A 148 8.52 -1.59 6.71
C CYS A 148 9.48 -0.62 6.02
N ASN A 149 10.72 -1.03 5.82
CA ASN A 149 11.68 -0.32 4.99
C ASN A 149 11.54 -0.77 3.53
N ASP A 150 11.19 0.16 2.64
CA ASP A 150 11.13 -0.05 1.20
C ASP A 150 11.30 1.29 0.46
N PHE A 151 11.22 1.28 -0.87
CA PHE A 151 11.30 2.49 -1.68
C PHE A 151 10.13 3.44 -1.39
N TYR A 152 10.41 4.72 -1.21
CA TYR A 152 9.36 5.73 -1.06
C TYR A 152 8.41 5.76 -2.28
N ALA A 153 8.95 5.55 -3.48
CA ALA A 153 8.13 5.45 -4.68
C ALA A 153 7.21 4.23 -4.70
N PHE A 154 7.54 3.16 -3.94
CA PHE A 154 6.65 1.99 -3.80
C PHE A 154 5.39 2.33 -2.98
N GLU A 155 5.51 3.19 -1.95
CA GLU A 155 4.32 3.73 -1.25
C GLU A 155 3.41 4.52 -2.19
N ILE A 156 3.98 5.36 -3.07
CA ILE A 156 3.22 6.10 -4.09
C ILE A 156 2.50 5.11 -5.02
N ALA A 157 3.19 4.06 -5.46
CA ALA A 157 2.64 3.03 -6.32
C ALA A 157 1.48 2.25 -5.64
N ILE A 158 1.60 1.96 -4.34
CA ILE A 158 0.51 1.39 -3.54
C ILE A 158 -0.68 2.35 -3.51
N CYS A 159 -0.45 3.64 -3.25
CA CYS A 159 -1.51 4.64 -3.23
C CYS A 159 -2.17 4.86 -4.60
N PHE A 160 -1.44 4.78 -5.70
CA PHE A 160 -2.03 4.79 -7.04
C PHE A 160 -3.02 3.65 -7.21
N ASN A 161 -2.65 2.44 -6.79
CA ASN A 161 -3.54 1.28 -6.81
C ASN A 161 -4.73 1.42 -5.87
N ALA A 162 -4.53 1.89 -4.66
CA ALA A 162 -5.53 1.89 -3.61
C ALA A 162 -6.52 3.07 -3.70
N LEU A 163 -6.06 4.25 -4.14
CA LEU A 163 -6.80 5.52 -4.02
C LEU A 163 -7.17 6.15 -5.36
N CYS A 164 -6.46 5.79 -6.45
CA CYS A 164 -6.61 6.46 -7.74
C CYS A 164 -7.39 5.64 -8.78
N PHE A 165 -8.14 4.63 -8.35
CA PHE A 165 -9.10 3.94 -9.21
C PHE A 165 -10.51 4.21 -8.73
N ASP A 166 -11.40 4.48 -9.67
CA ASP A 166 -12.83 4.65 -9.44
C ASP A 166 -13.62 3.54 -10.12
N GLY A 167 -14.84 3.32 -9.65
CA GLY A 167 -15.70 2.27 -10.17
C GLY A 167 -15.44 0.90 -9.54
N LEU A 168 -16.18 -0.08 -10.02
CA LEU A 168 -16.08 -1.48 -9.56
C LEU A 168 -16.08 -2.42 -10.77
N LYS A 169 -15.37 -3.51 -10.68
CA LYS A 169 -15.36 -4.58 -11.70
C LYS A 169 -15.14 -4.03 -13.12
N GLN A 170 -16.13 -4.20 -14.01
CA GLN A 170 -15.99 -3.84 -15.42
C GLN A 170 -15.82 -2.34 -15.66
N ASN A 171 -16.34 -1.50 -14.76
CA ASN A 171 -16.25 -0.04 -14.84
C ASN A 171 -15.06 0.54 -14.05
N LEU A 172 -14.10 -0.31 -13.64
CA LEU A 172 -12.91 0.15 -12.94
C LEU A 172 -12.02 0.96 -13.90
N SER A 173 -11.71 2.19 -13.54
CA SER A 173 -10.88 3.10 -14.33
C SER A 173 -9.91 3.88 -13.45
N PHE A 174 -8.74 4.18 -13.99
CA PHE A 174 -7.75 5.00 -13.29
C PHE A 174 -8.15 6.47 -13.34
N ASN A 175 -8.16 7.13 -12.19
CA ASN A 175 -8.49 8.54 -12.06
C ASN A 175 -7.20 9.38 -12.03
N VAL A 176 -6.83 9.88 -13.17
CA VAL A 176 -5.64 10.75 -13.37
C VAL A 176 -5.70 11.99 -12.47
N THR A 177 -6.87 12.59 -12.27
CA THR A 177 -7.00 13.79 -11.42
C THR A 177 -6.61 13.49 -9.98
N LYS A 178 -7.00 12.34 -9.44
CA LYS A 178 -6.59 11.92 -8.09
C LYS A 178 -5.08 11.68 -8.01
N ALA A 179 -4.52 10.97 -8.98
CA ALA A 179 -3.08 10.70 -9.03
C ALA A 179 -2.26 11.98 -9.13
N LYS A 180 -2.67 12.91 -10.01
CA LYS A 180 -2.06 14.25 -10.14
C LYS A 180 -2.09 15.01 -8.83
N LYS A 181 -3.24 15.04 -8.16
CA LYS A 181 -3.38 15.74 -6.86
C LYS A 181 -2.57 15.08 -5.74
N LEU A 182 -2.52 13.75 -5.70
CA LEU A 182 -1.67 13.04 -4.75
C LEU A 182 -0.20 13.42 -4.96
N MET A 183 0.27 13.43 -6.21
CA MET A 183 1.64 13.83 -6.55
C MET A 183 1.93 15.31 -6.29
N GLU A 184 0.95 16.20 -6.52
CA GLU A 184 1.08 17.62 -6.14
C GLU A 184 1.35 17.74 -4.64
N GLY A 185 0.51 17.12 -3.80
CA GLY A 185 0.67 17.15 -2.35
C GLY A 185 1.98 16.53 -1.86
N TYR A 186 2.37 15.38 -2.45
CA TYR A 186 3.63 14.73 -2.12
C TYR A 186 4.83 15.64 -2.44
N ASN A 187 4.85 16.26 -3.63
CA ASN A 187 5.92 17.12 -4.09
C ASN A 187 6.01 18.46 -3.35
N GLU A 188 5.00 18.89 -2.59
CA GLU A 188 5.10 20.05 -1.71
C GLU A 188 6.12 19.83 -0.57
N VAL A 189 6.31 18.59 -0.13
CA VAL A 189 7.16 18.24 1.01
C VAL A 189 8.44 17.51 0.58
N ARG A 190 8.31 16.52 -0.33
CA ARG A 190 9.41 15.73 -0.87
C ARG A 190 9.30 15.64 -2.38
N LYS A 191 10.29 16.15 -3.09
CA LYS A 191 10.35 16.03 -4.54
C LYS A 191 10.66 14.58 -4.93
N ILE A 192 9.83 14.00 -5.81
CA ILE A 192 10.14 12.72 -6.44
C ILE A 192 11.30 12.89 -7.42
N SER A 193 12.30 12.02 -7.35
CA SER A 193 13.47 12.06 -8.22
C SER A 193 13.15 11.56 -9.64
N LYS A 194 14.07 11.81 -10.57
CA LYS A 194 13.94 11.31 -11.96
C LYS A 194 13.88 9.77 -11.98
N ASP A 195 14.74 9.11 -11.22
CA ASP A 195 14.80 7.64 -11.18
C ASP A 195 13.54 7.03 -10.57
N GLU A 196 12.98 7.67 -9.52
CA GLU A 196 11.70 7.25 -8.96
C GLU A 196 10.56 7.37 -9.98
N LYS A 197 10.52 8.44 -10.78
CA LYS A 197 9.53 8.60 -11.86
C LYS A 197 9.63 7.48 -12.90
N VAL A 198 10.86 7.16 -13.33
CA VAL A 198 11.09 6.06 -14.29
C VAL A 198 10.60 4.73 -13.72
N ALA A 199 10.80 4.50 -12.43
CA ALA A 199 10.43 3.24 -11.79
C ALA A 199 8.93 3.12 -11.45
N ILE A 200 8.17 4.22 -11.46
CA ILE A 200 6.78 4.21 -10.95
C ILE A 200 5.89 3.18 -11.66
N LYS A 201 6.11 2.95 -12.95
CA LYS A 201 5.37 1.96 -13.73
C LYS A 201 5.56 0.55 -13.16
N VAL A 202 6.80 0.07 -13.09
CA VAL A 202 7.09 -1.28 -12.60
C VAL A 202 6.73 -1.43 -11.12
N LEU A 203 6.90 -0.38 -10.32
CA LEU A 203 6.47 -0.37 -8.91
C LEU A 203 4.95 -0.46 -8.78
N SER A 204 4.19 0.21 -9.66
CA SER A 204 2.72 0.14 -9.67
C SER A 204 2.21 -1.23 -10.13
N GLN A 205 2.87 -1.84 -11.11
CA GLN A 205 2.62 -3.23 -11.49
C GLN A 205 2.91 -4.18 -10.32
N GLY A 206 4.04 -3.99 -9.65
CA GLY A 206 4.41 -4.78 -8.48
C GLY A 206 3.44 -4.63 -7.32
N ALA A 207 2.97 -3.41 -7.03
CA ALA A 207 1.94 -3.18 -6.03
C ALA A 207 0.63 -3.90 -6.39
N ALA A 208 0.19 -3.81 -7.65
CA ALA A 208 -1.00 -4.52 -8.12
C ALA A 208 -0.83 -6.05 -7.99
N LEU A 209 0.33 -6.58 -8.39
CA LEU A 209 0.62 -8.01 -8.28
C LEU A 209 0.69 -8.48 -6.84
N ARG A 210 1.31 -7.71 -5.94
CA ARG A 210 1.33 -8.00 -4.49
C ARG A 210 -0.09 -8.19 -3.95
N PHE A 211 -0.97 -7.23 -4.22
CA PHE A 211 -2.35 -7.30 -3.72
C PHE A 211 -3.19 -8.37 -4.42
N LEU A 212 -2.93 -8.65 -5.69
CA LEU A 212 -3.51 -9.79 -6.38
C LEU A 212 -3.14 -11.10 -5.66
N LEU A 213 -1.85 -11.32 -5.40
CA LEU A 213 -1.34 -12.53 -4.74
C LEU A 213 -1.91 -12.73 -3.34
N THR A 214 -1.92 -11.68 -2.52
CA THR A 214 -2.48 -11.77 -1.16
C THR A 214 -3.98 -12.02 -1.18
N ARG A 215 -4.75 -11.39 -2.08
CA ARG A 215 -6.19 -11.65 -2.23
C ARG A 215 -6.49 -13.06 -2.76
N VAL A 216 -5.67 -13.57 -3.69
CA VAL A 216 -5.78 -14.96 -4.16
C VAL A 216 -5.49 -15.93 -3.02
N PHE A 217 -4.46 -15.64 -2.22
CA PHE A 217 -4.12 -16.43 -1.05
C PHE A 217 -5.28 -16.47 -0.04
N ASP A 218 -5.84 -15.31 0.29
CA ASP A 218 -6.98 -15.21 1.21
C ASP A 218 -8.21 -15.89 0.64
N TYR A 219 -8.53 -15.69 -0.64
CA TYR A 219 -9.66 -16.34 -1.30
C TYR A 219 -9.61 -17.87 -1.24
N ILE A 220 -8.40 -18.45 -1.41
CA ILE A 220 -8.21 -19.90 -1.42
C ILE A 220 -8.17 -20.50 -0.01
N ASN A 221 -7.65 -19.76 0.97
CA ASN A 221 -7.36 -20.29 2.31
C ASN A 221 -8.34 -19.80 3.39
N THR A 222 -9.27 -18.90 3.08
CA THR A 222 -10.29 -18.49 4.03
C THR A 222 -11.25 -19.66 4.30
N VAL A 223 -11.41 -19.98 5.59
CA VAL A 223 -12.31 -21.04 6.03
C VAL A 223 -13.78 -20.60 5.96
N ASP A 224 -14.68 -21.55 5.74
CA ASP A 224 -16.11 -21.31 5.83
C ASP A 224 -16.45 -20.75 7.23
N ASN A 225 -17.31 -19.72 7.27
CA ASN A 225 -17.69 -18.97 8.49
C ASN A 225 -16.63 -17.97 9.03
N ALA A 226 -15.59 -17.64 8.31
CA ALA A 226 -14.73 -16.53 8.66
C ALA A 226 -15.52 -15.21 8.64
N VAL A 227 -15.35 -14.38 9.67
CA VAL A 227 -16.02 -13.06 9.77
C VAL A 227 -15.43 -12.05 8.78
N VAL A 228 -14.37 -12.41 8.06
CA VAL A 228 -13.64 -11.54 7.13
C VAL A 228 -14.32 -11.55 5.76
N LYS A 229 -14.63 -10.36 5.23
CA LYS A 229 -15.11 -10.21 3.85
C LYS A 229 -13.94 -10.38 2.88
N ILE A 230 -13.96 -11.48 2.12
CA ILE A 230 -12.97 -11.75 1.07
C ILE A 230 -13.11 -10.68 -0.02
N LYS A 231 -11.98 -10.02 -0.34
CA LYS A 231 -11.91 -9.03 -1.41
C LYS A 231 -11.66 -9.75 -2.75
N ASP A 232 -12.36 -9.32 -3.80
CA ASP A 232 -12.27 -9.93 -5.15
C ASP A 232 -10.86 -9.75 -5.74
N PRO A 233 -10.14 -10.84 -6.08
CA PRO A 233 -8.83 -10.74 -6.73
C PRO A 233 -8.86 -10.12 -8.13
N GLU A 234 -9.97 -10.26 -8.89
CA GLU A 234 -10.09 -9.80 -10.27
C GLU A 234 -9.92 -8.28 -10.41
N GLU A 235 -10.27 -7.51 -9.37
CA GLU A 235 -10.04 -6.06 -9.36
C GLU A 235 -8.57 -5.70 -9.58
N TYR A 236 -7.64 -6.53 -9.06
CA TYR A 236 -6.22 -6.28 -9.22
C TYR A 236 -5.63 -6.76 -10.53
N LEU A 237 -6.28 -7.68 -11.23
CA LEU A 237 -5.94 -7.99 -12.62
C LEU A 237 -6.14 -6.78 -13.53
N LYS A 238 -7.26 -6.07 -13.40
CA LYS A 238 -7.54 -4.86 -14.20
C LYS A 238 -6.59 -3.71 -13.88
N ARG A 239 -6.26 -3.53 -12.60
CA ARG A 239 -5.26 -2.53 -12.19
C ARG A 239 -3.89 -2.86 -12.78
N LEU A 240 -3.48 -4.11 -12.73
CA LEU A 240 -2.23 -4.59 -13.31
C LEU A 240 -2.20 -4.37 -14.83
N GLU A 241 -3.30 -4.65 -15.52
CA GLU A 241 -3.44 -4.41 -16.96
C GLU A 241 -3.31 -2.92 -17.30
N PHE A 242 -3.96 -2.03 -16.56
CA PHE A 242 -3.78 -0.58 -16.73
C PHE A 242 -2.30 -0.19 -16.62
N HIS A 243 -1.62 -0.63 -15.56
CA HIS A 243 -0.21 -0.30 -15.35
C HIS A 243 0.71 -0.88 -16.42
N LYS A 244 0.39 -2.04 -17.00
CA LYS A 244 1.13 -2.60 -18.14
C LYS A 244 1.05 -1.70 -19.38
N ASN A 245 -0.11 -1.14 -19.63
CA ASN A 245 -0.39 -0.31 -20.81
C ASN A 245 0.16 1.12 -20.66
N ALA A 246 0.42 1.61 -19.44
CA ALA A 246 1.10 2.88 -19.23
C ALA A 246 2.51 2.86 -19.86
N LYS A 247 2.90 3.92 -20.55
CA LYS A 247 4.21 4.04 -21.22
C LYS A 247 5.22 4.74 -20.34
N SER A 248 4.77 5.76 -19.59
CA SER A 248 5.63 6.61 -18.78
C SER A 248 4.93 7.10 -17.52
N PHE A 249 5.64 7.84 -16.68
CA PHE A 249 5.08 8.49 -15.50
C PHE A 249 4.00 9.52 -15.84
N GLU A 250 4.13 10.16 -17.00
CA GLU A 250 3.18 11.17 -17.46
C GLU A 250 1.79 10.59 -17.68
N ASP A 251 1.67 9.34 -18.10
CA ASP A 251 0.39 8.65 -18.31
C ASP A 251 -0.45 8.51 -17.01
N TYR A 252 0.18 8.70 -15.86
CA TYR A 252 -0.52 8.76 -14.56
C TYR A 252 -1.03 10.16 -14.23
N LEU A 253 -0.64 11.19 -15.00
CA LEU A 253 -0.88 12.59 -14.65
C LEU A 253 -1.61 13.40 -15.74
N ILE A 254 -1.86 12.78 -16.91
CA ILE A 254 -2.46 13.46 -18.06
C ILE A 254 -3.80 12.86 -18.45
#